data_9087b4d57ba62b79e7240bbfec29208a
#
_entry.id   9087b4d57ba62b79e7240bbfec29208a
#
_cell.length_a   1.000
_cell.length_b   1.000
_cell.length_c   1.000
_cell.angle_alpha   90.00
_cell.angle_beta   90.00
_cell.angle_gamma   90.00
#
_symmetry.space_group_name_H-M   'P 1'
#
loop_
_entity.id
_entity.type
_entity.pdbx_description
1 polymer ?
#
loop_
_entity_poly.entity_id
_entity_poly.type
_entity_poly.pdbx_seq_one_letter_code
_entity_poly.pdbx_strand_id
1 'polypeptide(L)'
;MPVSGSQLAFDAASAPDPARGVFETLLVRDGRPLQASRHLARLGASVRALYGVALPPGLGVALADAAAGHALVRLRVEAVPHGAPPPLLGVEIAPLDPAVVLPPAEVTLVCVRVKTGAGWHKLIDRSWFDQIEALAGGGVRPLLVARSGELLETTRANVFLLRGGVLATPPLDGSILPGVVRAAVLEHARRLGIAAHELPLTLKHLREADVVLLSGSLALLERAQVRGDRRSAEAADRLAGALAGDVGP
;
A
#
# COMPACT_ATOMS: atom_id res chain seq x y z
N MET A 1 9.45 -14.75 28.83
CA MET A 1 8.54 -15.68 28.15
C MET A 1 8.57 -15.32 26.68
N PRO A 2 8.95 -16.20 25.77
CA PRO A 2 8.89 -15.90 24.35
C PRO A 2 7.42 -15.77 23.97
N VAL A 3 7.06 -14.62 23.39
CA VAL A 3 5.74 -14.42 22.76
C VAL A 3 5.72 -15.32 21.54
N SER A 4 5.14 -16.50 21.68
CA SER A 4 4.80 -17.40 20.60
C SER A 4 3.63 -16.79 19.82
N GLY A 5 3.89 -15.73 19.07
CA GLY A 5 3.01 -15.33 17.99
C GLY A 5 3.16 -16.38 16.90
N SER A 6 2.18 -17.28 16.79
CA SER A 6 2.13 -18.27 15.72
C SER A 6 2.16 -17.52 14.39
N GLN A 7 3.31 -17.61 13.69
CA GLN A 7 3.39 -17.14 12.30
C GLN A 7 2.58 -18.10 11.45
N LEU A 8 1.59 -17.54 10.76
CA LEU A 8 0.88 -18.29 9.74
C LEU A 8 1.81 -18.50 8.54
N ALA A 9 1.75 -19.65 7.90
CA ALA A 9 2.47 -19.93 6.67
C ALA A 9 1.46 -20.08 5.52
N PHE A 10 1.79 -19.49 4.39
CA PHE A 10 0.96 -19.54 3.19
C PHE A 10 1.80 -19.99 1.98
N ASP A 11 1.47 -21.14 1.44
CA ASP A 11 2.03 -21.69 0.21
C ASP A 11 0.93 -21.69 -0.85
N ALA A 12 0.85 -20.59 -1.62
CA ALA A 12 -0.12 -20.49 -2.72
C ALA A 12 0.24 -21.42 -3.87
N ALA A 13 -0.77 -22.02 -4.45
CA ALA A 13 -0.62 -22.87 -5.62
C ALA A 13 -0.37 -22.07 -6.92
N SER A 14 -0.78 -20.80 -6.99
CA SER A 14 -0.66 -19.96 -8.20
C SER A 14 -0.33 -18.52 -7.88
N ALA A 15 0.56 -17.91 -8.70
CA ALA A 15 0.80 -16.48 -8.69
C ALA A 15 -0.41 -15.72 -9.27
N PRO A 16 -0.61 -14.44 -8.89
CA PRO A 16 -1.63 -13.60 -9.53
C PRO A 16 -1.44 -13.51 -11.05
N ASP A 17 -2.56 -13.57 -11.79
CA ASP A 17 -2.55 -13.60 -13.25
C ASP A 17 -2.52 -12.17 -13.85
N PRO A 18 -1.42 -11.77 -14.53
CA PRO A 18 -1.34 -10.46 -15.16
C PRO A 18 -2.27 -10.31 -16.38
N ALA A 19 -2.76 -11.40 -16.96
CA ALA A 19 -3.71 -11.34 -18.07
C ALA A 19 -5.08 -10.79 -17.64
N ARG A 20 -5.38 -10.79 -16.34
CA ARG A 20 -6.61 -10.18 -15.80
C ARG A 20 -6.55 -8.65 -15.72
N GLY A 21 -5.38 -8.05 -15.90
CA GLY A 21 -5.21 -6.61 -15.92
C GLY A 21 -4.50 -6.03 -14.71
N VAL A 22 -4.28 -4.73 -14.77
CA VAL A 22 -3.69 -3.91 -13.70
C VAL A 22 -4.63 -2.76 -13.34
N PHE A 23 -4.51 -2.25 -12.12
CA PHE A 23 -5.36 -1.16 -11.67
C PHE A 23 -4.64 -0.17 -10.77
N GLU A 24 -5.25 1.01 -10.65
CA GLU A 24 -4.92 1.99 -9.63
C GLU A 24 -6.14 2.36 -8.80
N THR A 25 -5.89 2.80 -7.57
CA THR A 25 -6.91 3.32 -6.68
C THR A 25 -6.44 4.65 -6.13
N LEU A 26 -7.21 5.68 -6.37
CA LEU A 26 -6.93 7.04 -5.95
C LEU A 26 -7.98 7.49 -4.92
N LEU A 27 -7.54 8.21 -3.91
CA LEU A 27 -8.41 8.99 -3.07
C LEU A 27 -8.74 10.28 -3.81
N VAL A 28 -10.02 10.59 -3.94
CA VAL A 28 -10.48 11.90 -4.36
C VAL A 28 -10.93 12.67 -3.14
N ARG A 29 -10.40 13.88 -2.96
CA ARG A 29 -10.82 14.82 -1.93
C ARG A 29 -11.07 16.18 -2.59
N ASP A 30 -12.23 16.76 -2.30
CA ASP A 30 -12.62 18.09 -2.80
C ASP A 30 -12.45 18.23 -4.32
N GLY A 31 -12.93 17.22 -5.07
CA GLY A 31 -12.85 17.18 -6.53
C GLY A 31 -11.47 16.88 -7.11
N ARG A 32 -10.48 16.55 -6.27
CA ARG A 32 -9.09 16.33 -6.71
C ARG A 32 -8.63 14.91 -6.44
N PRO A 33 -8.20 14.15 -7.46
CA PRO A 33 -7.58 12.86 -7.25
C PRO A 33 -6.15 13.04 -6.72
N LEU A 34 -5.89 12.58 -5.49
CA LEU A 34 -4.60 12.76 -4.83
C LEU A 34 -3.51 11.95 -5.53
N GLN A 35 -2.32 12.54 -5.69
CA GLN A 35 -1.14 11.90 -6.30
C GLN A 35 -1.40 11.30 -7.69
N ALA A 36 -2.34 11.87 -8.47
CA ALA A 36 -2.79 11.34 -9.77
C ALA A 36 -1.62 11.07 -10.74
N SER A 37 -0.66 12.00 -10.85
CA SER A 37 0.52 11.84 -11.72
C SER A 37 1.36 10.62 -11.36
N ARG A 38 1.55 10.33 -10.07
CA ARG A 38 2.31 9.16 -9.59
C ARG A 38 1.56 7.86 -9.83
N HIS A 39 0.23 7.86 -9.61
CA HIS A 39 -0.62 6.72 -9.92
C HIS A 39 -0.59 6.38 -11.40
N LEU A 40 -0.74 7.39 -12.27
CA LEU A 40 -0.69 7.21 -13.72
C LEU A 40 0.71 6.76 -14.20
N ALA A 41 1.78 7.28 -13.60
CA ALA A 41 3.14 6.84 -13.91
C ALA A 41 3.33 5.34 -13.58
N ARG A 42 2.85 4.87 -12.43
CA ARG A 42 2.92 3.46 -12.03
C ARG A 42 2.03 2.58 -12.91
N LEU A 43 0.81 2.99 -13.20
CA LEU A 43 -0.09 2.30 -14.13
C LEU A 43 0.58 2.17 -15.50
N GLY A 44 1.12 3.28 -16.03
CA GLY A 44 1.79 3.31 -17.33
C GLY A 44 3.03 2.45 -17.38
N ALA A 45 3.81 2.39 -16.30
CA ALA A 45 4.94 1.48 -16.18
C ALA A 45 4.49 0.01 -16.24
N SER A 46 3.41 -0.34 -15.53
CA SER A 46 2.84 -1.69 -15.55
C SER A 46 2.28 -2.06 -16.92
N VAL A 47 1.49 -1.17 -17.54
CA VAL A 47 0.91 -1.40 -18.88
C VAL A 47 2.01 -1.59 -19.93
N ARG A 48 3.07 -0.78 -19.86
CA ARG A 48 4.21 -0.93 -20.77
C ARG A 48 4.97 -2.23 -20.55
N ALA A 49 5.23 -2.59 -19.31
CA ALA A 49 5.99 -3.79 -18.97
C ALA A 49 5.23 -5.08 -19.33
N LEU A 50 3.92 -5.11 -19.08
CA LEU A 50 3.11 -6.31 -19.25
C LEU A 50 2.49 -6.44 -20.66
N TYR A 51 2.14 -5.31 -21.30
CA TYR A 51 1.37 -5.31 -22.55
C TYR A 51 2.08 -4.60 -23.72
N GLY A 52 3.27 -4.03 -23.50
CA GLY A 52 4.09 -3.42 -24.55
C GLY A 52 3.59 -2.08 -25.10
N VAL A 53 2.61 -1.45 -24.46
CA VAL A 53 1.98 -0.22 -24.97
C VAL A 53 2.00 0.91 -23.93
N ALA A 54 1.81 2.14 -24.40
CA ALA A 54 1.66 3.31 -23.52
C ALA A 54 0.19 3.52 -23.14
N LEU A 55 -0.05 4.21 -22.02
CA LEU A 55 -1.37 4.75 -21.70
C LEU A 55 -1.74 5.85 -22.72
N PRO A 56 -3.03 6.03 -23.05
CA PRO A 56 -3.45 7.08 -23.94
C PRO A 56 -3.17 8.47 -23.36
N PRO A 57 -2.83 9.45 -24.19
CA PRO A 57 -2.73 10.82 -23.76
C PRO A 57 -4.09 11.32 -23.24
N GLY A 58 -4.07 12.26 -22.28
CA GLY A 58 -5.31 12.85 -21.73
C GLY A 58 -5.97 12.06 -20.60
N LEU A 59 -5.50 10.84 -20.26
CA LEU A 59 -6.10 10.05 -19.16
C LEU A 59 -6.10 10.84 -17.84
N GLY A 60 -5.06 11.62 -17.55
CA GLY A 60 -5.01 12.46 -16.35
C GLY A 60 -6.11 13.52 -16.30
N VAL A 61 -6.43 14.14 -17.44
CA VAL A 61 -7.55 15.10 -17.56
C VAL A 61 -8.87 14.37 -17.33
N ALA A 62 -9.08 13.23 -17.98
CA ALA A 62 -10.30 12.44 -17.82
C ALA A 62 -10.53 12.01 -16.36
N LEU A 63 -9.47 11.67 -15.61
CA LEU A 63 -9.59 11.34 -14.18
C LEU A 63 -9.90 12.58 -13.33
N ALA A 64 -9.34 13.74 -13.66
CA ALA A 64 -9.67 15.01 -12.98
C ALA A 64 -11.12 15.41 -13.23
N ASP A 65 -11.60 15.30 -14.48
CA ASP A 65 -12.99 15.58 -14.84
C ASP A 65 -13.95 14.61 -14.12
N ALA A 66 -13.61 13.33 -14.09
CA ALA A 66 -14.39 12.32 -13.37
C ALA A 66 -14.42 12.57 -11.86
N ALA A 67 -13.37 13.13 -11.27
CA ALA A 67 -13.30 13.45 -9.86
C ALA A 67 -14.05 14.73 -9.50
N ALA A 68 -14.28 15.63 -10.46
CA ALA A 68 -14.87 16.93 -10.22
C ALA A 68 -16.25 16.84 -9.54
N GLY A 69 -16.50 17.71 -8.56
CA GLY A 69 -17.76 17.75 -7.82
C GLY A 69 -17.91 16.70 -6.70
N HIS A 70 -16.97 15.78 -6.55
CA HIS A 70 -17.00 14.77 -5.48
C HIS A 70 -16.19 15.23 -4.26
N ALA A 71 -16.83 15.32 -3.10
CA ALA A 71 -16.14 15.71 -1.86
C ALA A 71 -15.17 14.63 -1.37
N LEU A 72 -15.62 13.37 -1.32
CA LEU A 72 -14.80 12.24 -0.87
C LEU A 72 -15.25 10.94 -1.55
N VAL A 73 -14.41 10.41 -2.45
CA VAL A 73 -14.70 9.17 -3.16
C VAL A 73 -13.44 8.37 -3.44
N ARG A 74 -13.62 7.08 -3.67
CA ARG A 74 -12.62 6.21 -4.28
C ARG A 74 -12.76 6.30 -5.80
N LEU A 75 -11.68 6.65 -6.47
CA LEU A 75 -11.58 6.53 -7.91
C LEU A 75 -10.68 5.33 -8.23
N ARG A 76 -11.17 4.42 -9.05
CA ARG A 76 -10.42 3.26 -9.53
C ARG A 76 -10.27 3.35 -11.04
N VAL A 77 -9.06 3.15 -11.53
CA VAL A 77 -8.77 3.04 -12.96
C VAL A 77 -8.15 1.69 -13.24
N GLU A 78 -8.66 1.00 -14.24
CA GLU A 78 -8.23 -0.34 -14.64
C GLU A 78 -7.73 -0.33 -16.08
N ALA A 79 -6.73 -1.18 -16.35
CA ALA A 79 -6.29 -1.49 -17.71
C ALA A 79 -6.38 -3.00 -17.90
N VAL A 80 -7.37 -3.44 -18.69
CA VAL A 80 -7.70 -4.85 -18.90
C VAL A 80 -7.34 -5.27 -20.32
N PRO A 81 -6.43 -6.24 -20.52
CA PRO A 81 -6.12 -6.77 -21.85
C PRO A 81 -7.36 -7.40 -22.50
N HIS A 82 -7.51 -7.21 -23.81
CA HIS A 82 -8.59 -7.82 -24.58
C HIS A 82 -8.12 -8.12 -26.00
N GLY A 83 -7.77 -9.35 -26.27
CA GLY A 83 -7.39 -9.81 -27.62
C GLY A 83 -6.17 -9.10 -28.21
N ALA A 84 -6.28 -7.80 -28.56
CA ALA A 84 -5.23 -6.98 -29.13
C ALA A 84 -4.99 -5.68 -28.35
N PRO A 85 -3.74 -5.12 -28.33
CA PRO A 85 -3.45 -3.81 -27.75
C PRO A 85 -4.20 -2.67 -28.46
N PRO A 86 -4.52 -1.56 -27.76
CA PRO A 86 -4.26 -1.30 -26.33
C PRO A 86 -5.27 -1.98 -25.40
N PRO A 87 -4.99 -2.10 -24.09
CA PRO A 87 -5.95 -2.62 -23.12
C PRO A 87 -7.16 -1.67 -23.00
N LEU A 88 -8.31 -2.23 -22.66
CA LEU A 88 -9.49 -1.44 -22.30
C LEU A 88 -9.24 -0.71 -20.99
N LEU A 89 -9.55 0.58 -20.95
CA LEU A 89 -9.50 1.38 -19.75
C LEU A 89 -10.90 1.51 -19.15
N GLY A 90 -11.02 1.15 -17.88
CA GLY A 90 -12.21 1.36 -17.07
C GLY A 90 -11.95 2.39 -15.99
N VAL A 91 -12.93 3.26 -15.71
CA VAL A 91 -12.90 4.20 -14.58
C VAL A 91 -14.16 3.97 -13.76
N GLU A 92 -13.99 3.73 -12.46
CA GLU A 92 -15.08 3.55 -11.50
C GLU A 92 -14.92 4.56 -10.37
N ILE A 93 -16.04 5.19 -9.99
CA ILE A 93 -16.11 6.05 -8.81
C ILE A 93 -17.08 5.42 -7.83
N ALA A 94 -16.66 5.31 -6.57
CA ALA A 94 -17.49 4.79 -5.50
C ALA A 94 -17.41 5.70 -4.26
N PRO A 95 -18.53 5.89 -3.54
CA PRO A 95 -18.50 6.57 -2.25
C PRO A 95 -17.47 5.95 -1.31
N LEU A 96 -16.80 6.79 -0.54
CA LEU A 96 -15.84 6.36 0.46
C LEU A 96 -16.32 6.78 1.83
N ASP A 97 -16.34 5.83 2.77
CA ASP A 97 -16.62 6.14 4.17
C ASP A 97 -15.49 7.04 4.71
N PRO A 98 -15.79 8.23 5.26
CA PRO A 98 -14.79 9.10 5.88
C PRO A 98 -13.92 8.38 6.92
N ALA A 99 -14.45 7.38 7.62
CA ALA A 99 -13.71 6.59 8.59
C ALA A 99 -12.54 5.80 7.98
N VAL A 100 -12.52 5.59 6.67
CA VAL A 100 -11.38 4.97 5.96
C VAL A 100 -10.20 5.94 5.84
N VAL A 101 -10.49 7.26 5.74
CA VAL A 101 -9.49 8.31 5.51
C VAL A 101 -9.05 8.98 6.80
N LEU A 102 -9.96 9.13 7.75
CA LEU A 102 -9.63 9.54 9.10
C LEU A 102 -8.84 8.41 9.74
N PRO A 103 -7.72 8.69 10.46
CA PRO A 103 -6.93 7.63 11.02
C PRO A 103 -7.83 6.73 11.88
N PRO A 104 -8.08 5.49 11.44
CA PRO A 104 -8.89 4.56 12.19
C PRO A 104 -8.17 4.21 13.48
N ALA A 105 -8.90 3.58 14.39
CA ALA A 105 -8.28 2.86 15.49
C ALA A 105 -7.13 1.99 14.94
N GLU A 106 -6.08 1.86 15.72
CA GLU A 106 -4.85 1.15 15.35
C GLU A 106 -5.13 -0.21 14.71
N VAL A 107 -4.52 -0.46 13.56
CA VAL A 107 -4.70 -1.70 12.79
C VAL A 107 -3.92 -2.84 13.44
N THR A 108 -4.58 -3.95 13.74
CA THR A 108 -3.90 -5.14 14.25
C THR A 108 -3.28 -5.95 13.11
N LEU A 109 -1.98 -6.20 13.20
CA LEU A 109 -1.23 -7.01 12.24
C LEU A 109 -1.09 -8.46 12.72
N VAL A 110 -1.12 -9.38 11.75
CA VAL A 110 -0.67 -10.76 11.92
C VAL A 110 0.39 -11.08 10.87
N CYS A 111 1.52 -11.64 11.29
CA CYS A 111 2.59 -12.00 10.35
C CYS A 111 2.24 -13.29 9.61
N VAL A 112 2.29 -13.23 8.27
CA VAL A 112 2.05 -14.38 7.39
C VAL A 112 3.30 -14.62 6.55
N ARG A 113 3.92 -15.79 6.72
CA ARG A 113 5.10 -16.19 5.95
C ARG A 113 4.69 -16.62 4.55
N VAL A 114 5.32 -16.03 3.54
CA VAL A 114 5.04 -16.27 2.13
C VAL A 114 6.31 -16.68 1.38
N LYS A 115 6.15 -17.37 0.26
CA LYS A 115 7.26 -17.80 -0.60
C LYS A 115 7.86 -16.62 -1.36
N THR A 116 7.01 -15.77 -1.90
CA THR A 116 7.37 -14.59 -2.71
C THR A 116 6.50 -13.42 -2.31
N GLY A 117 6.95 -12.19 -2.58
CA GLY A 117 6.12 -10.99 -2.45
C GLY A 117 5.16 -10.82 -3.63
N ALA A 118 4.37 -9.74 -3.58
CA ALA A 118 3.37 -9.41 -4.59
C ALA A 118 3.95 -8.83 -5.90
N GLY A 119 5.21 -8.36 -5.87
CA GLY A 119 5.89 -7.83 -7.05
C GLY A 119 5.55 -6.36 -7.35
N TRP A 120 5.98 -5.94 -8.55
CA TRP A 120 5.94 -4.53 -8.99
C TRP A 120 4.57 -4.04 -9.46
N HIS A 121 3.66 -4.96 -9.80
CA HIS A 121 2.43 -4.62 -10.50
C HIS A 121 1.21 -4.75 -9.60
N LYS A 122 0.34 -3.75 -9.65
CA LYS A 122 -0.94 -3.79 -8.94
C LYS A 122 -1.96 -4.52 -9.80
N LEU A 123 -1.95 -5.87 -9.69
CA LEU A 123 -2.79 -6.75 -10.49
C LEU A 123 -4.25 -6.74 -10.05
N ILE A 124 -5.18 -6.84 -11.02
CA ILE A 124 -6.62 -7.01 -10.75
C ILE A 124 -6.89 -8.35 -10.09
N ASP A 125 -6.13 -9.38 -10.44
CA ASP A 125 -6.20 -10.65 -9.74
C ASP A 125 -5.70 -10.52 -8.30
N ARG A 126 -6.64 -10.49 -7.38
CA ARG A 126 -6.40 -10.39 -5.94
C ARG A 126 -6.53 -11.72 -5.21
N SER A 127 -6.78 -12.82 -5.95
CA SER A 127 -7.07 -14.14 -5.37
C SER A 127 -6.01 -14.61 -4.36
N TRP A 128 -4.73 -14.33 -4.64
CA TRP A 128 -3.62 -14.63 -3.74
C TRP A 128 -3.71 -13.85 -2.42
N PHE A 129 -4.01 -12.56 -2.49
CA PHE A 129 -4.18 -11.73 -1.28
C PHE A 129 -5.46 -12.09 -0.51
N ASP A 130 -6.56 -12.38 -1.22
CA ASP A 130 -7.83 -12.76 -0.60
C ASP A 130 -7.70 -14.06 0.20
N GLN A 131 -6.94 -15.03 -0.31
CA GLN A 131 -6.61 -16.26 0.42
C GLN A 131 -5.76 -15.98 1.67
N ILE A 132 -4.80 -15.07 1.61
CA ILE A 132 -3.98 -14.67 2.75
C ILE A 132 -4.84 -13.95 3.80
N GLU A 133 -5.73 -13.05 3.37
CA GLU A 133 -6.67 -12.36 4.27
C GLU A 133 -7.62 -13.35 4.95
N ALA A 134 -8.14 -14.34 4.20
CA ALA A 134 -8.98 -15.41 4.75
C ALA A 134 -8.22 -16.27 5.78
N LEU A 135 -6.96 -16.62 5.50
CA LEU A 135 -6.10 -17.37 6.44
C LEU A 135 -5.84 -16.58 7.73
N ALA A 136 -5.64 -15.29 7.62
CA ALA A 136 -5.36 -14.42 8.77
C ALA A 136 -6.57 -14.24 9.68
N GLY A 137 -7.77 -14.33 9.12
CA GLY A 137 -9.05 -14.14 9.82
C GLY A 137 -9.50 -12.68 9.86
N GLY A 138 -10.75 -12.46 10.22
CA GLY A 138 -11.36 -11.13 10.28
C GLY A 138 -10.74 -10.21 11.33
N GLY A 139 -10.82 -8.91 11.10
CA GLY A 139 -10.39 -7.86 12.05
C GLY A 139 -8.88 -7.67 12.18
N VAL A 140 -8.08 -8.37 11.35
CA VAL A 140 -6.62 -8.20 11.30
C VAL A 140 -6.14 -7.97 9.88
N ARG A 141 -4.95 -7.39 9.74
CA ARG A 141 -4.29 -7.20 8.44
C ARG A 141 -3.04 -8.06 8.35
N PRO A 142 -2.91 -8.91 7.32
CA PRO A 142 -1.69 -9.71 7.12
C PRO A 142 -0.49 -8.82 6.80
N LEU A 143 0.60 -8.98 7.56
CA LEU A 143 1.91 -8.48 7.22
C LEU A 143 2.71 -9.64 6.62
N LEU A 144 3.07 -9.51 5.36
CA LEU A 144 3.79 -10.51 4.61
C LEU A 144 5.26 -10.55 5.05
N VAL A 145 5.75 -11.76 5.29
CA VAL A 145 7.13 -12.01 5.70
C VAL A 145 7.73 -13.03 4.74
N ALA A 146 8.82 -12.69 4.10
CA ALA A 146 9.54 -13.62 3.22
C ALA A 146 10.04 -14.86 3.98
N ARG A 147 10.35 -15.93 3.25
CA ARG A 147 10.98 -17.14 3.87
C ARG A 147 12.31 -16.83 4.55
N SER A 148 13.07 -15.85 4.05
CA SER A 148 14.29 -15.32 4.66
C SER A 148 14.07 -14.64 6.02
N GLY A 149 12.82 -14.31 6.36
CA GLY A 149 12.45 -13.59 7.58
C GLY A 149 12.34 -12.07 7.41
N GLU A 150 12.50 -11.57 6.20
CA GLU A 150 12.37 -10.16 5.88
C GLU A 150 10.90 -9.76 5.76
N LEU A 151 10.58 -8.57 6.29
CA LEU A 151 9.27 -7.94 6.13
C LEU A 151 9.11 -7.49 4.69
N LEU A 152 7.93 -7.68 4.15
CA LEU A 152 7.55 -7.21 2.82
C LEU A 152 6.57 -6.04 2.93
N GLU A 153 5.31 -6.31 2.73
CA GLU A 153 4.21 -5.35 2.81
C GLU A 153 2.96 -6.03 3.36
N THR A 154 1.89 -5.30 3.57
CA THR A 154 0.58 -5.91 3.83
C THR A 154 -0.15 -6.18 2.50
N THR A 155 -1.30 -6.83 2.55
CA THR A 155 -2.12 -7.07 1.35
C THR A 155 -2.62 -5.78 0.68
N ARG A 156 -2.54 -4.61 1.35
CA ARG A 156 -3.11 -3.35 0.87
C ARG A 156 -2.22 -2.12 1.06
N ALA A 157 -1.11 -2.22 1.79
CA ALA A 157 -0.28 -1.08 2.17
C ALA A 157 1.18 -1.49 2.36
N ASN A 158 2.10 -0.58 2.07
CA ASN A 158 3.50 -0.75 2.44
C ASN A 158 3.69 -0.47 3.94
N VAL A 159 4.72 -1.06 4.54
CA VAL A 159 5.04 -0.93 5.95
C VAL A 159 6.22 -0.01 6.18
N PHE A 160 6.14 0.77 7.24
CA PHE A 160 7.23 1.57 7.78
C PHE A 160 7.41 1.25 9.27
N LEU A 161 8.63 1.29 9.72
CA LEU A 161 9.00 1.20 11.13
C LEU A 161 9.67 2.50 11.55
N LEU A 162 9.21 3.09 12.64
CA LEU A 162 9.87 4.21 13.29
C LEU A 162 10.59 3.70 14.53
N ARG A 163 11.87 4.03 14.68
CA ARG A 163 12.66 3.71 15.87
C ARG A 163 13.65 4.83 16.16
N GLY A 164 13.62 5.37 17.38
CA GLY A 164 14.53 6.45 17.78
C GLY A 164 14.50 7.67 16.86
N GLY A 165 13.35 8.01 16.27
CA GLY A 165 13.23 9.11 15.31
C GLY A 165 13.67 8.80 13.88
N VAL A 166 14.10 7.58 13.58
CA VAL A 166 14.50 7.12 12.25
C VAL A 166 13.40 6.29 11.64
N LEU A 167 12.98 6.64 10.42
CA LEU A 167 11.98 5.93 9.65
C LEU A 167 12.66 4.91 8.72
N ALA A 168 12.16 3.69 8.68
CA ALA A 168 12.67 2.64 7.80
C ALA A 168 11.53 1.89 7.10
N THR A 169 11.77 1.46 5.86
CA THR A 169 10.81 0.67 5.06
C THR A 169 11.56 -0.35 4.21
N PRO A 170 10.96 -1.51 3.87
CA PRO A 170 11.57 -2.47 2.96
C PRO A 170 11.96 -1.86 1.63
N PRO A 171 13.08 -2.29 1.01
CA PRO A 171 13.56 -1.76 -0.26
C PRO A 171 12.67 -2.19 -1.44
N LEU A 172 12.76 -1.45 -2.54
CA LEU A 172 12.10 -1.81 -3.80
C LEU A 172 13.03 -2.76 -4.61
N ASP A 173 13.05 -4.01 -4.22
CA ASP A 173 13.85 -5.08 -4.84
C ASP A 173 13.05 -6.00 -5.78
N GLY A 174 11.77 -5.69 -5.99
CA GLY A 174 10.85 -6.51 -6.78
C GLY A 174 9.90 -7.37 -5.95
N SER A 175 10.06 -7.40 -4.64
CA SER A 175 9.22 -8.22 -3.74
C SER A 175 7.96 -7.50 -3.28
N ILE A 176 7.94 -6.16 -3.33
CA ILE A 176 6.82 -5.33 -2.89
C ILE A 176 6.36 -4.36 -3.97
N LEU A 177 5.12 -3.92 -3.85
CA LEU A 177 4.57 -2.89 -4.73
C LEU A 177 5.27 -1.53 -4.48
N PRO A 178 5.72 -0.81 -5.53
CA PRO A 178 6.25 0.55 -5.40
C PRO A 178 5.10 1.52 -5.08
N GLY A 179 4.80 1.67 -3.78
CA GLY A 179 3.66 2.43 -3.28
C GLY A 179 3.76 3.92 -3.60
N VAL A 180 2.69 4.50 -4.13
CA VAL A 180 2.62 5.94 -4.41
C VAL A 180 2.71 6.74 -3.12
N VAL A 181 1.92 6.37 -2.12
CA VAL A 181 1.98 7.01 -0.80
C VAL A 181 3.28 6.70 -0.07
N ARG A 182 3.85 5.48 -0.24
CA ARG A 182 5.19 5.17 0.28
C ARG A 182 6.24 6.17 -0.23
N ALA A 183 6.25 6.46 -1.52
CA ALA A 183 7.18 7.43 -2.10
C ALA A 183 6.96 8.84 -1.55
N ALA A 184 5.69 9.25 -1.39
CA ALA A 184 5.34 10.54 -0.80
C ALA A 184 5.79 10.65 0.67
N VAL A 185 5.61 9.60 1.47
CA VAL A 185 6.08 9.54 2.87
C VAL A 185 7.59 9.71 2.97
N LEU A 186 8.37 9.00 2.13
CA LEU A 186 9.82 9.13 2.11
C LEU A 186 10.29 10.54 1.71
N GLU A 187 9.65 11.13 0.71
CA GLU A 187 9.94 12.50 0.28
C GLU A 187 9.62 13.50 1.40
N HIS A 188 8.48 13.32 2.06
CA HIS A 188 8.02 14.19 3.12
C HIS A 188 8.92 14.12 4.35
N ALA A 189 9.28 12.90 4.76
CA ALA A 189 10.25 12.68 5.85
C ALA A 189 11.55 13.46 5.61
N ARG A 190 12.08 13.42 4.36
CA ARG A 190 13.27 14.21 3.99
C ARG A 190 13.06 15.72 4.14
N ARG A 191 11.89 16.24 3.73
CA ARG A 191 11.56 17.68 3.88
C ARG A 191 11.48 18.10 5.34
N LEU A 192 11.01 17.23 6.21
CA LEU A 192 10.93 17.46 7.66
C LEU A 192 12.24 17.20 8.40
N GLY A 193 13.33 16.83 7.69
CA GLY A 193 14.60 16.48 8.31
C GLY A 193 14.57 15.16 9.09
N ILE A 194 13.57 14.31 8.86
CA ILE A 194 13.46 12.97 9.47
C ILE A 194 14.32 12.01 8.65
N ALA A 195 15.28 11.35 9.30
CA ALA A 195 16.07 10.32 8.67
C ALA A 195 15.16 9.17 8.20
N ALA A 196 15.22 8.85 6.90
CA ALA A 196 14.39 7.80 6.30
C ALA A 196 15.24 6.89 5.40
N HIS A 197 15.16 5.58 5.64
CA HIS A 197 15.97 4.57 4.97
C HIS A 197 15.14 3.47 4.34
N GLU A 198 15.57 3.05 3.16
CA GLU A 198 15.10 1.84 2.49
C GLU A 198 16.11 0.73 2.75
N LEU A 199 15.75 -0.25 3.57
CA LEU A 199 16.64 -1.35 3.96
C LEU A 199 15.84 -2.61 4.33
N PRO A 200 16.45 -3.81 4.24
CA PRO A 200 15.81 -5.04 4.67
C PRO A 200 15.41 -4.95 6.16
N LEU A 201 14.13 -5.15 6.43
CA LEU A 201 13.57 -5.15 7.76
C LEU A 201 13.20 -6.59 8.15
N THR A 202 13.30 -6.91 9.43
CA THR A 202 13.03 -8.25 9.96
C THR A 202 12.01 -8.21 11.08
N LEU A 203 11.53 -9.37 11.50
CA LEU A 203 10.67 -9.48 12.69
C LEU A 203 11.34 -8.96 13.98
N LYS A 204 12.69 -8.93 14.04
CA LYS A 204 13.41 -8.29 15.15
C LYS A 204 13.18 -6.78 15.09
N HIS A 205 13.40 -6.15 13.93
CA HIS A 205 13.16 -4.71 13.75
C HIS A 205 11.70 -4.34 14.04
N LEU A 206 10.74 -5.18 13.62
CA LEU A 206 9.32 -4.98 13.92
C LEU A 206 9.03 -4.95 15.43
N ARG A 207 9.63 -5.87 16.18
CA ARG A 207 9.48 -5.92 17.66
C ARG A 207 10.18 -4.77 18.39
N GLU A 208 11.22 -4.21 17.79
CA GLU A 208 12.01 -3.12 18.37
C GLU A 208 11.54 -1.74 17.93
N ALA A 209 10.60 -1.67 16.98
CA ALA A 209 10.05 -0.41 16.50
C ALA A 209 9.23 0.30 17.60
N ASP A 210 9.37 1.61 17.69
CA ASP A 210 8.54 2.45 18.56
C ASP A 210 7.12 2.55 17.98
N VAL A 211 7.04 2.60 16.63
CA VAL A 211 5.79 2.71 15.90
C VAL A 211 5.86 1.92 14.60
N VAL A 212 4.75 1.29 14.25
CA VAL A 212 4.51 0.69 12.93
C VAL A 212 3.50 1.54 12.19
N LEU A 213 3.84 1.94 10.97
CA LEU A 213 2.97 2.70 10.09
C LEU A 213 2.71 1.93 8.79
N LEU A 214 1.50 2.08 8.26
CA LEU A 214 1.10 1.50 6.98
C LEU A 214 0.75 2.64 6.03
N SER A 215 1.23 2.59 4.79
CA SER A 215 0.92 3.60 3.78
C SER A 215 0.12 3.02 2.63
N GLY A 216 -1.05 3.58 2.37
CA GLY A 216 -1.99 3.14 1.34
C GLY A 216 -2.76 4.30 0.73
N SER A 217 -3.25 4.14 -0.50
CA SER A 217 -3.83 5.25 -1.28
C SER A 217 -5.11 5.84 -0.69
N LEU A 218 -5.90 5.07 0.05
CA LEU A 218 -7.16 5.56 0.65
C LEU A 218 -6.97 6.05 2.07
N ALA A 219 -6.36 5.25 2.92
CA ALA A 219 -6.13 5.59 4.33
C ALA A 219 -4.90 6.50 4.53
N LEU A 220 -4.14 6.76 3.47
CA LEU A 220 -2.89 7.51 3.45
C LEU A 220 -1.84 6.93 4.41
N LEU A 221 -1.96 7.20 5.71
CA LEU A 221 -1.06 6.69 6.72
C LEU A 221 -1.87 6.20 7.94
N GLU A 222 -1.71 4.92 8.26
CA GLU A 222 -2.38 4.24 9.39
C GLU A 222 -1.34 3.78 10.40
N ARG A 223 -1.70 3.81 11.67
CA ARG A 223 -0.91 3.16 12.72
C ARG A 223 -1.26 1.68 12.80
N ALA A 224 -0.28 0.88 13.16
CA ALA A 224 -0.49 -0.54 13.31
C ALA A 224 0.23 -1.09 14.53
N GLN A 225 -0.32 -2.16 15.11
CA GLN A 225 0.30 -2.95 16.17
C GLN A 225 0.33 -4.43 15.79
N VAL A 226 1.32 -5.15 16.25
CA VAL A 226 1.36 -6.59 16.07
C VAL A 226 0.51 -7.26 17.14
N ARG A 227 -0.29 -8.26 16.76
CA ARG A 227 -1.13 -9.00 17.70
C ARG A 227 -0.29 -9.54 18.87
N GLY A 228 -0.66 -9.15 20.09
CA GLY A 228 0.04 -9.54 21.32
C GLY A 228 1.17 -8.60 21.77
N ASP A 229 1.46 -7.53 21.04
CA ASP A 229 2.40 -6.49 21.46
C ASP A 229 1.62 -5.27 22.02
N ARG A 230 2.05 -4.79 23.19
CA ARG A 230 1.45 -3.61 23.85
C ARG A 230 2.53 -2.54 24.00
N ARG A 231 2.65 -1.65 23.04
CA ARG A 231 3.56 -0.50 23.13
C ARG A 231 2.82 0.81 22.94
N SER A 232 3.31 1.85 23.62
CA SER A 232 2.61 3.09 23.75
C SER A 232 2.74 4.05 22.57
N ALA A 233 1.73 4.90 22.49
CA ALA A 233 1.24 5.63 21.34
C ALA A 233 1.85 7.03 21.10
N GLU A 234 2.56 7.64 22.05
CA GLU A 234 2.80 9.11 22.07
C GLU A 234 3.77 9.66 21.02
N ALA A 235 4.81 8.90 20.63
CA ALA A 235 5.75 9.34 19.60
C ALA A 235 5.16 9.28 18.19
N ALA A 236 4.18 8.40 18.00
CA ALA A 236 3.50 8.17 16.72
C ALA A 236 2.55 9.28 16.34
N ASP A 237 1.82 9.82 17.31
CA ASP A 237 0.78 10.84 17.05
C ASP A 237 1.40 12.12 16.49
N ARG A 238 2.60 12.47 16.96
CA ARG A 238 3.34 13.63 16.43
C ARG A 238 3.79 13.43 15.00
N LEU A 239 4.30 12.24 14.65
CA LEU A 239 4.80 11.97 13.30
C LEU A 239 3.65 11.69 12.32
N ALA A 240 2.67 10.90 12.72
CA ALA A 240 1.50 10.61 11.90
C ALA A 240 0.70 11.88 11.59
N GLY A 241 0.53 12.78 12.57
CA GLY A 241 -0.12 14.08 12.38
C GLY A 241 0.67 14.99 11.43
N ALA A 242 1.99 15.05 11.56
CA ALA A 242 2.85 15.82 10.69
C ALA A 242 2.89 15.25 9.25
N LEU A 243 2.95 13.93 9.10
CA LEU A 243 2.99 13.27 7.78
C LEU A 243 1.61 13.23 7.10
N ALA A 244 0.51 13.14 7.86
CA ALA A 244 -0.85 13.10 7.30
C ALA A 244 -1.35 14.50 6.88
N GLY A 245 -0.94 15.56 7.57
CA GLY A 245 -1.34 16.94 7.27
C GLY A 245 -0.82 17.46 5.93
N ASP A 246 0.28 16.93 5.45
CA ASP A 246 1.06 17.45 4.32
C ASP A 246 1.06 16.51 3.07
N VAL A 247 0.49 15.32 3.16
CA VAL A 247 0.24 14.44 1.99
C VAL A 247 -0.98 14.95 1.18
N GLY A 248 -1.51 16.11 1.58
CA GLY A 248 -2.49 16.92 0.84
C GLY A 248 -1.88 17.58 -0.41
N PRO A 249 -2.71 18.14 -1.28
CA PRO A 249 -2.56 18.32 -2.72
C PRO A 249 -1.23 18.83 -3.22
#